data_63ec1844cbcb3b0c15e685d5d44050d5
#
_entry.id   63ec1844cbcb3b0c15e685d5d44050d5
#
_cell.length_a   1.000
_cell.length_b   1.000
_cell.length_c   1.000
_cell.angle_alpha   90.00
_cell.angle_beta   90.00
_cell.angle_gamma   90.00
#
_symmetry.space_group_name_H-M   'P 1'
#
loop_
_entity.id
_entity.type
_entity.pdbx_description
1 polymer ?
#
loop_
_entity_poly.entity_id
_entity_poly.type
_entity_poly.pdbx_seq_one_letter_code
_entity_poly.pdbx_strand_id
1 'polypeptide(L)'
;MTKITVFGMGSFGTALANVLAENGHDVLMWGKNQDAVDELNTCHTNKKYLKYAKLDVNIIATSDMTKAIQFADIYLMALPTKAMREVATQINDKLTSKKTFIHVAKGIENGTFKRVSEMIEDSISPEYNAGIGVLSGPSHAEEVVVKQPTTDRKSVV
;
A
#
# COMPACT_ATOMS: atom_id res chain seq x y z
N MET A 1 15.97 8.26 5.38
CA MET A 1 14.87 7.51 6.02
C MET A 1 13.56 8.22 5.71
N THR A 2 12.62 7.51 5.10
CA THR A 2 11.34 8.07 4.65
C THR A 2 10.21 7.30 5.33
N LYS A 3 9.16 8.01 5.75
CA LYS A 3 7.94 7.38 6.26
C LYS A 3 7.02 7.04 5.10
N ILE A 4 6.49 5.82 5.08
CA ILE A 4 5.59 5.33 4.04
C ILE A 4 4.42 4.60 4.70
N THR A 5 3.21 4.97 4.32
CA THR A 5 2.01 4.21 4.68
C THR A 5 1.63 3.27 3.55
N VAL A 6 1.50 1.99 3.85
CA VAL A 6 1.04 0.96 2.91
C VAL A 6 -0.43 0.67 3.20
N PHE A 7 -1.32 1.06 2.29
CA PHE A 7 -2.74 0.74 2.37
C PHE A 7 -2.99 -0.62 1.71
N GLY A 8 -3.32 -1.60 2.54
CA GLY A 8 -3.57 -2.98 2.15
C GLY A 8 -2.56 -3.95 2.73
N MET A 9 -3.06 -5.01 3.35
CA MET A 9 -2.27 -6.07 3.99
C MET A 9 -2.36 -7.38 3.22
N GLY A 10 -2.51 -7.31 1.89
CA GLY A 10 -2.44 -8.47 1.00
C GLY A 10 -1.00 -8.94 0.78
N SER A 11 -0.83 -9.96 -0.06
CA SER A 11 0.49 -10.56 -0.30
C SER A 11 1.51 -9.55 -0.86
N PHE A 12 1.14 -8.83 -1.92
CA PHE A 12 2.08 -7.91 -2.57
C PHE A 12 2.37 -6.67 -1.73
N GLY A 13 1.35 -6.09 -1.08
CA GLY A 13 1.52 -4.98 -0.14
C GLY A 13 2.45 -5.34 1.02
N THR A 14 2.30 -6.53 1.58
CA THR A 14 3.15 -7.02 2.66
C THR A 14 4.59 -7.26 2.20
N ALA A 15 4.78 -7.85 1.02
CA ALA A 15 6.12 -8.06 0.47
C ALA A 15 6.85 -6.74 0.20
N LEU A 16 6.17 -5.73 -0.37
CA LEU A 16 6.74 -4.41 -0.59
C LEU A 16 7.02 -3.67 0.72
N ALA A 17 6.13 -3.76 1.70
CA ALA A 17 6.36 -3.20 3.04
C ALA A 17 7.65 -3.77 3.66
N ASN A 18 7.88 -5.07 3.49
CA ASN A 18 9.10 -5.71 3.98
C ASN A 18 10.35 -5.18 3.28
N VAL A 19 10.33 -5.06 1.96
CA VAL A 19 11.45 -4.49 1.19
C VAL A 19 11.75 -3.05 1.62
N LEU A 20 10.71 -2.23 1.82
CA LEU A 20 10.87 -0.85 2.27
C LEU A 20 11.48 -0.76 3.67
N ALA A 21 11.02 -1.59 4.61
CA ALA A 21 11.56 -1.63 5.96
C ALA A 21 13.02 -2.10 5.98
N GLU A 22 13.35 -3.16 5.24
CA GLU A 22 14.72 -3.65 5.10
C GLU A 22 15.68 -2.62 4.47
N ASN A 23 15.16 -1.72 3.65
CA ASN A 23 15.92 -0.59 3.09
C ASN A 23 16.00 0.62 4.04
N GLY A 24 15.55 0.48 5.28
CA GLY A 24 15.68 1.51 6.32
C GLY A 24 14.58 2.57 6.31
N HIS A 25 13.45 2.30 5.69
CA HIS A 25 12.28 3.18 5.76
C HIS A 25 11.38 2.84 6.93
N ASP A 26 10.70 3.85 7.47
CA ASP A 26 9.65 3.64 8.48
C ASP A 26 8.34 3.27 7.76
N VAL A 27 7.82 2.10 8.05
CA VAL A 27 6.64 1.56 7.36
C VAL A 27 5.50 1.31 8.32
N LEU A 28 4.35 1.91 8.04
CA LEU A 28 3.08 1.60 8.68
C LEU A 28 2.14 0.96 7.66
N MET A 29 1.64 -0.22 7.96
CA MET A 29 0.61 -0.87 7.15
C MET A 29 -0.78 -0.62 7.71
N TRP A 30 -1.73 -0.35 6.82
CA TRP A 30 -3.14 -0.26 7.18
C TRP A 30 -3.94 -1.41 6.57
N GLY A 31 -4.79 -2.01 7.40
CA GLY A 31 -5.75 -3.03 6.96
C GLY A 31 -7.00 -3.06 7.83
N LYS A 32 -8.11 -3.48 7.24
CA LYS A 32 -9.42 -3.55 7.93
C LYS A 32 -9.51 -4.67 8.97
N ASN A 33 -8.70 -5.72 8.80
CA ASN A 33 -8.77 -6.92 9.64
C ASN A 33 -7.87 -6.75 10.87
N GLN A 34 -8.47 -6.63 12.04
CA GLN A 34 -7.75 -6.45 13.31
C GLN A 34 -6.87 -7.67 13.65
N ASP A 35 -7.31 -8.89 13.35
CA ASP A 35 -6.51 -10.09 13.62
C ASP A 35 -5.22 -10.10 12.81
N ALA A 36 -5.26 -9.64 11.57
CA ALA A 36 -4.06 -9.51 10.72
C ALA A 36 -3.13 -8.40 11.24
N VAL A 37 -3.69 -7.30 11.73
CA VAL A 37 -2.92 -6.21 12.37
C VAL A 37 -2.23 -6.73 13.62
N ASP A 38 -2.92 -7.46 14.49
CA ASP A 38 -2.37 -8.02 15.73
C ASP A 38 -1.31 -9.08 15.44
N GLU A 39 -1.53 -9.94 14.45
CA GLU A 39 -0.54 -10.93 14.01
C GLU A 39 0.75 -10.26 13.57
N LEU A 40 0.66 -9.23 12.73
CA LEU A 40 1.83 -8.54 12.23
C LEU A 40 2.60 -7.84 13.37
N ASN A 41 1.90 -7.14 14.26
CA ASN A 41 2.53 -6.41 15.37
C ASN A 41 3.16 -7.33 16.44
N THR A 42 2.61 -8.52 16.64
CA THR A 42 3.09 -9.46 17.67
C THR A 42 4.05 -10.51 17.14
N CYS A 43 3.75 -11.08 15.97
CA CYS A 43 4.47 -12.22 15.42
C CYS A 43 5.40 -11.85 14.25
N HIS A 44 5.26 -10.65 13.70
CA HIS A 44 5.96 -10.20 12.48
C HIS A 44 5.74 -11.16 11.30
N THR A 45 4.51 -11.60 11.14
CA THR A 45 4.06 -12.50 10.07
C THR A 45 2.74 -12.03 9.49
N ASN A 46 2.43 -12.50 8.28
CA ASN A 46 1.12 -12.38 7.65
C ASN A 46 0.80 -13.72 6.98
N LYS A 47 0.50 -14.74 7.78
CA LYS A 47 0.39 -16.15 7.36
C LYS A 47 -0.70 -16.40 6.34
N LYS A 48 -1.75 -15.60 6.36
CA LYS A 48 -2.84 -15.71 5.39
C LYS A 48 -2.37 -15.50 3.96
N TYR A 49 -1.45 -14.57 3.75
CA TYR A 49 -1.02 -14.13 2.42
C TYR A 49 0.42 -14.51 2.08
N LEU A 50 1.31 -14.59 3.07
CA LEU A 50 2.71 -14.97 2.93
C LEU A 50 3.08 -16.01 3.99
N LYS A 51 2.64 -17.24 3.77
CA LYS A 51 2.61 -18.33 4.75
C LYS A 51 3.93 -18.61 5.46
N TYR A 52 5.05 -18.43 4.78
CA TYR A 52 6.38 -18.80 5.30
C TYR A 52 7.32 -17.60 5.49
N ALA A 53 6.84 -16.38 5.23
CA ALA A 53 7.67 -15.20 5.35
C ALA A 53 7.68 -14.67 6.79
N LYS A 54 8.87 -14.36 7.27
CA LYS A 54 9.06 -13.54 8.47
C LYS A 54 9.38 -12.12 8.04
N LEU A 55 8.65 -11.17 8.59
CA LEU A 55 8.72 -9.77 8.20
C LEU A 55 9.67 -9.00 9.11
N ASP A 56 10.19 -7.88 8.62
CA ASP A 56 11.02 -6.97 9.39
C ASP A 56 10.26 -6.49 10.64
N VAL A 57 10.92 -6.52 11.78
CA VAL A 57 10.34 -6.17 13.09
C VAL A 57 9.97 -4.69 13.22
N ASN A 58 10.48 -3.84 12.34
CA ASN A 58 10.19 -2.40 12.32
C ASN A 58 8.90 -2.05 11.57
N ILE A 59 8.26 -3.02 10.90
CA ILE A 59 6.95 -2.81 10.30
C ILE A 59 5.90 -2.81 11.40
N ILE A 60 5.11 -1.75 11.47
CA ILE A 60 3.95 -1.66 12.34
C ILE A 60 2.66 -1.68 11.52
N ALA A 61 1.57 -2.11 12.11
CA ALA A 61 0.26 -2.15 11.45
C ALA A 61 -0.81 -1.50 12.31
N THR A 62 -1.85 -0.98 11.64
CA THR A 62 -3.03 -0.39 12.28
C THR A 62 -4.29 -0.63 11.47
N SER A 63 -5.42 -0.73 12.14
CA SER A 63 -6.74 -0.65 11.51
C SER A 63 -7.33 0.77 11.55
N ASP A 64 -6.67 1.69 12.25
CA ASP A 64 -7.09 3.09 12.37
C ASP A 64 -6.65 3.89 11.13
N MET A 65 -7.63 4.29 10.32
CA MET A 65 -7.42 5.08 9.10
C MET A 65 -6.77 6.43 9.39
N THR A 66 -7.13 7.09 10.47
CA THR A 66 -6.59 8.40 10.83
C THR A 66 -5.09 8.31 11.17
N LYS A 67 -4.70 7.30 11.95
CA LYS A 67 -3.29 7.04 12.23
C LYS A 67 -2.49 6.75 10.96
N ALA A 68 -3.04 5.94 10.08
CA ALA A 68 -2.41 5.60 8.82
C ALA A 68 -2.16 6.83 7.93
N ILE A 69 -3.14 7.74 7.85
CA ILE A 69 -3.05 8.97 7.07
C ILE A 69 -2.03 9.95 7.66
N GLN A 70 -2.00 10.08 8.97
CA GLN A 70 -1.10 11.03 9.66
C GLN A 70 0.36 10.58 9.69
N PHE A 71 0.62 9.30 9.50
CA PHE A 71 1.95 8.73 9.64
C PHE A 71 2.95 9.21 8.59
N ALA A 72 2.52 9.35 7.33
CA ALA A 72 3.41 9.60 6.20
C ALA A 72 2.81 10.58 5.18
N ASP A 73 3.64 11.02 4.24
CA ASP A 73 3.23 11.82 3.08
C ASP A 73 3.28 11.01 1.77
N ILE A 74 3.79 9.79 1.82
CA ILE A 74 3.84 8.86 0.70
C ILE A 74 2.96 7.65 1.05
N TYR A 75 2.00 7.38 0.19
CA TYR A 75 1.07 6.26 0.32
C TYR A 75 1.30 5.23 -0.78
N LEU A 76 1.55 4.00 -0.38
CA LEU A 76 1.58 2.86 -1.28
C LEU A 76 0.20 2.18 -1.25
N MET A 77 -0.55 2.31 -2.34
CA MET A 77 -1.91 1.80 -2.48
C MET A 77 -1.87 0.36 -3.00
N ALA A 78 -1.75 -0.60 -2.09
CA ALA A 78 -1.66 -2.03 -2.39
C ALA A 78 -3.00 -2.75 -2.15
N LEU A 79 -4.05 -2.20 -2.73
CA LEU A 79 -5.43 -2.66 -2.60
C LEU A 79 -5.90 -3.34 -3.89
N PRO A 80 -6.84 -4.30 -3.79
CA PRO A 80 -7.54 -4.77 -4.98
C PRO A 80 -8.26 -3.64 -5.71
N THR A 81 -8.31 -3.69 -7.03
CA THR A 81 -8.96 -2.64 -7.85
C THR A 81 -10.38 -2.33 -7.38
N LYS A 82 -11.16 -3.34 -7.02
CA LYS A 82 -12.54 -3.17 -6.51
C LYS A 82 -12.64 -2.37 -5.20
N ALA A 83 -11.60 -2.34 -4.38
CA ALA A 83 -11.58 -1.61 -3.11
C ALA A 83 -10.92 -0.23 -3.23
N MET A 84 -10.26 0.05 -4.33
CA MET A 84 -9.42 1.25 -4.50
C MET A 84 -10.21 2.54 -4.33
N ARG A 85 -11.34 2.68 -5.01
CA ARG A 85 -12.16 3.90 -4.96
C ARG A 85 -12.74 4.14 -3.56
N GLU A 86 -13.27 3.10 -2.92
CA GLU A 86 -13.81 3.19 -1.57
C GLU A 86 -12.75 3.69 -0.58
N VAL A 87 -11.58 3.07 -0.59
CA VAL A 87 -10.51 3.44 0.36
C VAL A 87 -9.93 4.81 0.02
N ALA A 88 -9.73 5.14 -1.26
CA ALA A 88 -9.24 6.47 -1.66
C ALA A 88 -10.22 7.58 -1.22
N THR A 89 -11.53 7.35 -1.33
CA THR A 89 -12.54 8.30 -0.84
C THR A 89 -12.47 8.46 0.68
N GLN A 90 -12.35 7.37 1.44
CA GLN A 90 -12.18 7.43 2.89
C GLN A 90 -10.90 8.17 3.31
N ILE A 91 -9.82 8.01 2.54
CA ILE A 91 -8.59 8.77 2.74
C ILE A 91 -8.84 10.26 2.50
N ASN A 92 -9.44 10.61 1.37
CA ASN A 92 -9.72 12.00 1.00
C ASN A 92 -10.50 12.76 2.08
N ASP A 93 -11.50 12.10 2.67
CA ASP A 93 -12.35 12.71 3.71
C ASP A 93 -11.58 13.12 4.99
N LYS A 94 -10.37 12.59 5.16
CA LYS A 94 -9.53 12.82 6.33
C LYS A 94 -8.22 13.54 6.01
N LEU A 95 -7.97 13.86 4.74
CA LEU A 95 -6.74 14.56 4.35
C LEU A 95 -6.77 16.02 4.80
N THR A 96 -5.62 16.50 5.26
CA THR A 96 -5.38 17.89 5.64
C THR A 96 -4.18 18.51 4.91
N SER A 97 -3.44 17.70 4.16
CA SER A 97 -2.24 18.10 3.42
C SER A 97 -2.04 17.26 2.18
N LYS A 98 -1.19 17.73 1.28
CA LYS A 98 -0.85 17.01 0.05
C LYS A 98 -0.12 15.71 0.34
N LYS A 99 -0.51 14.66 -0.40
CA LYS A 99 0.10 13.33 -0.34
C LYS A 99 0.46 12.83 -1.73
N THR A 100 1.49 12.00 -1.79
CA THR A 100 1.88 11.28 -3.00
C THR A 100 1.29 9.88 -2.95
N PHE A 101 0.62 9.48 -4.03
CA PHE A 101 -0.02 8.17 -4.15
C PHE A 101 0.74 7.31 -5.14
N ILE A 102 1.15 6.12 -4.73
CA ILE A 102 1.78 5.12 -5.60
C ILE A 102 0.90 3.87 -5.53
N HIS A 103 0.37 3.39 -6.66
CA HIS A 103 -0.41 2.16 -6.66
C HIS A 103 0.33 1.01 -7.34
N VAL A 104 -0.01 -0.20 -6.92
CA VAL A 104 0.52 -1.45 -7.48
C VAL A 104 -0.59 -2.34 -8.04
N ALA A 105 -1.83 -1.87 -8.01
CA ALA A 105 -2.98 -2.61 -8.51
C ALA A 105 -2.95 -2.72 -10.04
N LYS A 106 -3.42 -3.85 -10.53
CA LYS A 106 -3.52 -4.16 -11.97
C LYS A 106 -5.00 -4.19 -12.38
N GLY A 107 -5.25 -3.86 -13.66
CA GLY A 107 -6.58 -3.91 -14.24
C GLY A 107 -7.29 -2.55 -14.31
N ILE A 108 -8.57 -2.62 -14.57
CA ILE A 108 -9.47 -1.49 -14.77
C ILE A 108 -10.71 -1.62 -13.88
N GLU A 109 -11.35 -0.51 -13.58
CA GLU A 109 -12.59 -0.47 -12.79
C GLU A 109 -13.76 -1.02 -13.61
N ASN A 110 -14.53 -1.93 -13.01
CA ASN A 110 -15.76 -2.42 -13.63
C ASN A 110 -16.80 -1.29 -13.75
N GLY A 111 -17.43 -1.21 -14.89
CA GLY A 111 -18.49 -0.23 -15.20
C GLY A 111 -17.97 1.08 -15.78
N THR A 112 -16.92 1.67 -15.24
CA THR A 112 -16.34 2.92 -15.75
C THR A 112 -15.20 2.69 -16.73
N PHE A 113 -14.58 1.52 -16.71
CA PHE A 113 -13.38 1.15 -17.47
C PHE A 113 -12.16 2.05 -17.19
N LYS A 114 -12.17 2.77 -16.09
CA LYS A 114 -11.05 3.64 -15.67
C LYS A 114 -9.88 2.84 -15.15
N ARG A 115 -8.67 3.33 -15.43
CA ARG A 115 -7.44 2.83 -14.85
C ARG A 115 -7.40 3.17 -13.34
N VAL A 116 -6.61 2.42 -12.58
CA VAL A 116 -6.49 2.65 -11.13
C VAL A 116 -6.00 4.06 -10.80
N SER A 117 -5.06 4.62 -11.58
CA SER A 117 -4.62 6.00 -11.41
C SER A 117 -5.75 7.01 -11.58
N GLU A 118 -6.65 6.80 -12.54
CA GLU A 118 -7.83 7.64 -12.76
C GLU A 118 -8.85 7.50 -11.61
N MET A 119 -8.99 6.29 -11.06
CA MET A 119 -9.84 6.08 -9.87
C MET A 119 -9.33 6.88 -8.67
N ILE A 120 -8.02 6.88 -8.44
CA ILE A 120 -7.39 7.66 -7.36
C ILE A 120 -7.56 9.15 -7.63
N GLU A 121 -7.29 9.61 -8.85
CA GLU A 121 -7.44 11.02 -9.25
C GLU A 121 -8.87 11.53 -9.05
N ASP A 122 -9.87 10.73 -9.43
CA ASP A 122 -11.28 11.06 -9.21
C ASP A 122 -11.67 11.14 -7.73
N SER A 123 -11.02 10.36 -6.89
CA SER A 123 -11.37 10.21 -5.46
C SER A 123 -10.65 11.19 -4.56
N ILE A 124 -9.50 11.70 -4.97
CA ILE A 124 -8.66 12.62 -4.18
C ILE A 124 -8.83 14.03 -4.71
N SER A 125 -9.16 14.96 -3.82
CA SER A 125 -9.26 16.38 -4.16
C SER A 125 -7.92 16.91 -4.69
N PRO A 126 -7.92 17.73 -5.77
CA PRO A 126 -6.68 18.24 -6.37
C PRO A 126 -5.75 18.96 -5.39
N GLU A 127 -6.33 19.61 -4.39
CA GLU A 127 -5.57 20.29 -3.32
C GLU A 127 -4.74 19.35 -2.44
N TYR A 128 -5.11 18.08 -2.37
CA TYR A 128 -4.43 17.04 -1.58
C TYR A 128 -3.58 16.07 -2.43
N ASN A 129 -3.60 16.24 -3.73
CA ASN A 129 -2.85 15.38 -4.65
C ASN A 129 -1.50 16.01 -5.00
N ALA A 130 -0.41 15.47 -4.47
CA ALA A 130 0.94 15.88 -4.83
C ALA A 130 1.49 15.11 -6.06
N GLY A 131 0.85 14.02 -6.42
CA GLY A 131 1.22 13.20 -7.58
C GLY A 131 0.76 11.76 -7.43
N ILE A 132 0.53 11.11 -8.58
CA ILE A 132 0.15 9.70 -8.66
C ILE A 132 1.21 8.97 -9.48
N GLY A 133 1.74 7.89 -8.94
CA GLY A 133 2.67 7.00 -9.60
C GLY A 133 2.14 5.58 -9.66
N VAL A 134 2.68 4.80 -10.57
CA VAL A 134 2.41 3.36 -10.67
C VAL A 134 3.70 2.57 -10.59
N LEU A 135 3.68 1.52 -9.78
CA LEU A 135 4.71 0.49 -9.75
C LEU A 135 4.12 -0.78 -10.36
N SER A 136 4.67 -1.22 -11.48
CA SER A 136 4.17 -2.36 -12.25
C SER A 136 5.31 -3.21 -12.78
N GLY A 137 5.09 -4.51 -12.90
CA GLY A 137 6.06 -5.44 -13.45
C GLY A 137 5.61 -6.88 -13.32
N PRO A 138 6.38 -7.83 -13.85
CA PRO A 138 6.12 -9.27 -13.74
C PRO A 138 6.60 -9.83 -12.40
N SER A 139 6.30 -9.16 -11.28
CA SER A 139 6.74 -9.54 -9.94
C SER A 139 5.64 -10.27 -9.18
N HIS A 140 6.02 -11.31 -8.44
CA HIS A 140 5.16 -12.04 -7.52
C HIS A 140 5.59 -11.80 -6.08
N ALA A 141 4.61 -11.69 -5.18
CA ALA A 141 4.86 -11.37 -3.77
C ALA A 141 5.81 -12.35 -3.09
N GLU A 142 5.64 -13.63 -3.38
CA GLU A 142 6.44 -14.71 -2.82
C GLU A 142 7.91 -14.64 -3.26
N GLU A 143 8.16 -14.19 -4.49
CA GLU A 143 9.51 -14.00 -5.03
C GLU A 143 10.16 -12.74 -4.45
N VAL A 144 9.41 -11.67 -4.33
CA VAL A 144 9.88 -10.39 -3.76
C VAL A 144 10.30 -10.56 -2.31
N VAL A 145 9.48 -11.23 -1.49
CA VAL A 145 9.75 -11.39 -0.06
C VAL A 145 10.97 -12.26 0.24
N VAL A 146 11.31 -13.19 -0.66
CA VAL A 146 12.53 -14.02 -0.56
C VAL A 146 13.71 -13.45 -1.36
N LYS A 147 13.59 -12.22 -1.83
CA LYS A 147 14.65 -11.48 -2.54
C LYS A 147 15.11 -12.12 -3.84
N GLN A 148 14.21 -12.81 -4.54
CA GLN A 148 14.53 -13.27 -5.89
C GLN A 148 14.65 -12.07 -6.86
N PRO A 149 15.58 -12.11 -7.83
CA PRO A 149 15.67 -11.07 -8.83
C PRO A 149 14.35 -10.88 -9.58
N THR A 150 13.87 -9.65 -9.62
CA THR A 150 12.63 -9.29 -10.32
C THR A 150 12.81 -7.99 -11.07
N THR A 151 12.00 -7.77 -12.09
CA THR A 151 12.03 -6.56 -12.90
C THR A 151 10.74 -5.79 -12.70
N ASP A 152 10.85 -4.58 -12.18
CA ASP A 152 9.73 -3.65 -12.03
C ASP A 152 9.93 -2.40 -12.88
N ARG A 153 8.80 -1.80 -13.24
CA ARG A 153 8.76 -0.51 -13.91
C ARG A 153 7.93 0.46 -13.08
N LYS A 154 8.46 1.66 -12.84
CA LYS A 154 7.69 2.77 -12.27
C LYS A 154 7.36 3.80 -13.35
N SER A 155 6.18 4.37 -13.26
CA SER A 155 5.73 5.46 -14.12
C SER A 155 5.00 6.50 -13.29
N VAL A 156 5.17 7.76 -13.64
CA VAL A 156 4.39 8.89 -13.09
C VAL A 156 3.25 9.16 -14.06
N VAL A 157 2.08 9.38 -13.53
CA VAL A 157 0.85 9.61 -14.29
C VAL A 157 0.39 11.06 -14.09
#